data_781ca09f5bb11daedbdadda327cc23f6
#
_entry.id   781ca09f5bb11daedbdadda327cc23f6
#
_cell.length_a   1.000
_cell.length_b   1.000
_cell.length_c   1.000
_cell.angle_alpha   90.00
_cell.angle_beta   90.00
_cell.angle_gamma   90.00
#
_symmetry.space_group_name_H-M   'P 1'
#
loop_
_entity.id
_entity.type
_entity.pdbx_description
1 polymer ?
#
loop_
_entity_poly.entity_id
_entity_poly.type
_entity_poly.pdbx_seq_one_letter_code
_entity_poly.pdbx_strand_id
1 'polypeptide(L)'
;MTMCNQYDKMRVNMGGGAMLTLYHGSTQIVDKPEIRTHKYHKDFYWGFYCTQIEAQAVRWATRRGRSGVVNVYSFERDASLRILRFEEMDEAWLDFIAACRTGHPHDYDVVEGPMADDAVFNYVQSFLDGEISRAAFWELVKFKHPTHQISFHTEKALQHLKFERSYPIDVQTK
;
A
#
# COMPACT_ATOMS: atom_id res chain seq x y z
N MET A 1 12.16 -12.90 16.70
CA MET A 1 12.78 -13.17 15.39
C MET A 1 12.16 -12.19 14.40
N THR A 2 12.90 -11.21 13.95
CA THR A 2 12.38 -10.14 13.08
C THR A 2 12.14 -10.74 11.68
N MET A 3 11.01 -10.41 11.04
CA MET A 3 10.62 -10.89 9.69
C MET A 3 11.62 -10.54 8.57
N CYS A 4 12.70 -9.84 8.88
CA CYS A 4 13.66 -9.29 7.92
C CYS A 4 14.40 -10.31 7.05
N ASN A 5 14.65 -11.53 7.55
CA ASN A 5 15.48 -12.51 6.82
C ASN A 5 14.75 -13.32 5.74
N GLN A 6 13.43 -13.36 5.79
CA GLN A 6 12.63 -14.21 4.88
C GLN A 6 12.46 -13.59 3.49
N TYR A 7 12.48 -12.26 3.41
CA TYR A 7 12.20 -11.50 2.17
C TYR A 7 13.43 -10.84 1.55
N ASP A 8 14.65 -11.15 2.02
CA ASP A 8 15.89 -10.52 1.51
C ASP A 8 16.10 -10.72 -0.01
N LYS A 9 15.56 -11.79 -0.58
CA LYS A 9 15.61 -12.06 -2.04
C LYS A 9 14.71 -11.14 -2.86
N MET A 10 13.72 -10.50 -2.23
CA MET A 10 12.77 -9.56 -2.86
C MET A 10 13.21 -8.10 -2.70
N ARG A 11 14.37 -7.86 -2.09
CA ARG A 11 14.97 -6.52 -2.00
C ARG A 11 15.37 -6.05 -3.38
N VAL A 12 14.77 -4.97 -3.82
CA VAL A 12 15.14 -4.30 -5.06
C VAL A 12 16.31 -3.38 -4.79
N ASN A 13 17.51 -3.83 -5.18
CA ASN A 13 18.70 -2.97 -5.19
C ASN A 13 18.70 -2.18 -6.52
N MET A 14 17.98 -1.08 -6.57
CA MET A 14 17.84 -0.24 -7.75
C MET A 14 18.84 0.93 -7.67
N GLY A 15 19.93 0.81 -8.37
CA GLY A 15 20.77 1.96 -8.67
C GLY A 15 19.99 2.97 -9.53
N GLY A 16 19.90 4.24 -9.11
CA GLY A 16 19.35 5.37 -9.86
C GLY A 16 17.94 5.16 -10.39
N GLY A 17 16.93 5.26 -9.54
CA GLY A 17 15.55 4.93 -9.91
C GLY A 17 14.88 6.00 -10.76
N ALA A 18 14.06 5.57 -11.73
CA ALA A 18 13.15 6.46 -12.43
C ALA A 18 12.21 7.16 -11.43
N MET A 19 11.98 8.46 -11.64
CA MET A 19 11.02 9.24 -10.88
C MET A 19 9.61 8.66 -11.10
N LEU A 20 8.93 8.33 -10.02
CA LEU A 20 7.55 7.83 -10.05
C LEU A 20 6.56 8.93 -9.72
N THR A 21 5.43 8.95 -10.40
CA THR A 21 4.26 9.73 -9.99
C THR A 21 3.36 8.87 -9.13
N LEU A 22 3.05 9.34 -7.94
CA LEU A 22 2.21 8.65 -6.97
C LEU A 22 0.99 9.50 -6.61
N TYR A 23 -0.12 8.82 -6.33
CA TYR A 23 -1.40 9.43 -5.99
C TYR A 23 -1.87 8.96 -4.62
N HIS A 24 -2.41 9.90 -3.83
CA HIS A 24 -3.04 9.62 -2.55
C HIS A 24 -4.43 10.26 -2.51
N GLY A 25 -5.47 9.43 -2.39
CA GLY A 25 -6.84 9.88 -2.23
C GLY A 25 -7.15 10.19 -0.77
N SER A 26 -7.66 11.39 -0.52
CA SER A 26 -7.97 11.89 0.83
C SER A 26 -9.22 12.78 0.81
N THR A 27 -9.68 13.20 1.97
CA THR A 27 -10.70 14.25 2.13
C THR A 27 -10.12 15.66 2.20
N GLN A 28 -8.80 15.78 2.19
CA GLN A 28 -8.09 17.06 2.34
C GLN A 28 -6.76 17.03 1.59
N ILE A 29 -6.18 18.22 1.40
CA ILE A 29 -4.82 18.37 0.89
C ILE A 29 -3.85 17.84 1.95
N VAL A 30 -2.91 17.01 1.51
CA VAL A 30 -1.84 16.44 2.34
C VAL A 30 -0.50 16.82 1.70
N ASP A 31 -0.06 18.04 1.93
CA ASP A 31 1.21 18.57 1.44
C ASP A 31 2.42 18.07 2.28
N LYS A 32 2.15 17.66 3.52
CA LYS A 32 3.13 17.06 4.44
C LYS A 32 2.63 15.69 4.87
N PRO A 33 3.00 14.62 4.16
CA PRO A 33 2.61 13.28 4.52
C PRO A 33 3.22 12.84 5.86
N GLU A 34 2.42 12.10 6.64
CA GLU A 34 2.79 11.62 7.97
C GLU A 34 2.49 10.13 8.11
N ILE A 35 3.33 9.42 8.86
CA ILE A 35 3.06 8.05 9.25
C ILE A 35 2.07 8.09 10.42
N ARG A 36 0.83 7.66 10.16
CA ARG A 36 -0.22 7.64 11.18
C ARG A 36 -0.42 6.23 11.69
N THR A 37 -0.33 6.11 13.02
CA THR A 37 -0.75 4.89 13.71
C THR A 37 -2.26 4.91 13.89
N HIS A 38 -2.92 3.81 13.58
CA HIS A 38 -4.36 3.65 13.70
C HIS A 38 -4.69 2.46 14.59
N LYS A 39 -5.97 2.36 14.99
CA LYS A 39 -6.46 1.22 15.77
C LYS A 39 -6.26 -0.12 15.03
N TYR A 40 -6.31 -0.10 13.70
CA TYR A 40 -6.18 -1.29 12.87
C TYR A 40 -4.93 -1.19 12.00
N HIS A 41 -4.19 -2.29 11.89
CA HIS A 41 -3.08 -2.42 10.96
C HIS A 41 -3.61 -2.57 9.54
N LYS A 42 -2.90 -1.93 8.60
CA LYS A 42 -3.18 -2.08 7.16
C LYS A 42 -2.40 -3.26 6.59
N ASP A 43 -2.57 -3.51 5.28
CA ASP A 43 -1.90 -4.60 4.57
C ASP A 43 -0.39 -4.66 4.80
N PHE A 44 0.26 -3.51 4.75
CA PHE A 44 1.70 -3.38 4.97
C PHE A 44 2.02 -2.66 6.30
N TYR A 45 1.18 -2.84 7.32
CA TYR A 45 1.31 -2.20 8.62
C TYR A 45 0.98 -0.69 8.60
N TRP A 46 1.41 0.07 9.60
CA TRP A 46 1.20 1.51 9.68
C TRP A 46 2.13 2.24 8.72
N GLY A 47 1.61 3.18 7.96
CA GLY A 47 2.39 3.92 6.98
C GLY A 47 1.56 4.97 6.26
N PHE A 48 2.23 5.76 5.42
CA PHE A 48 1.58 6.64 4.45
C PHE A 48 1.45 5.88 3.12
N TYR A 49 0.23 5.80 2.59
CA TYR A 49 -0.11 4.94 1.46
C TYR A 49 -0.44 5.73 0.21
N CYS A 50 0.18 5.36 -0.89
CA CYS A 50 -0.04 5.89 -2.23
C CYS A 50 -0.30 4.76 -3.23
N THR A 51 -0.58 5.13 -4.48
CA THR A 51 -0.70 4.23 -5.61
C THR A 51 -0.16 4.90 -6.88
N GLN A 52 0.29 4.12 -7.85
CA GLN A 52 0.58 4.60 -9.21
C GLN A 52 -0.69 4.69 -10.08
N ILE A 53 -1.81 4.11 -9.63
CA ILE A 53 -3.07 4.06 -10.37
C ILE A 53 -3.97 5.22 -9.92
N GLU A 54 -4.00 6.30 -10.70
CA GLU A 54 -4.78 7.51 -10.39
C GLU A 54 -6.27 7.20 -10.10
N ALA A 55 -6.89 6.37 -10.94
CA ALA A 55 -8.28 5.95 -10.75
C ALA A 55 -8.54 5.27 -9.39
N GLN A 56 -7.55 4.59 -8.84
CA GLN A 56 -7.63 3.99 -7.51
C GLN A 56 -7.60 5.06 -6.42
N ALA A 57 -6.76 6.08 -6.54
CA ALA A 57 -6.73 7.22 -5.62
C ALA A 57 -8.03 8.03 -5.66
N VAL A 58 -8.62 8.22 -6.86
CA VAL A 58 -9.94 8.84 -7.02
C VAL A 58 -11.01 8.05 -6.25
N ARG A 59 -11.06 6.72 -6.39
CA ARG A 59 -12.00 5.88 -5.62
C ARG A 59 -11.79 6.02 -4.11
N TRP A 60 -10.56 6.12 -3.63
CA TRP A 60 -10.28 6.33 -2.21
C TRP A 60 -10.74 7.70 -1.72
N ALA A 61 -10.49 8.76 -2.52
CA ALA A 61 -10.90 10.11 -2.19
C ALA A 61 -12.44 10.23 -2.06
N THR A 62 -13.19 9.47 -2.88
CA THR A 62 -14.66 9.56 -2.97
C THR A 62 -15.40 8.40 -2.29
N ARG A 63 -14.69 7.52 -1.57
CA ARG A 63 -15.18 6.23 -1.05
C ARG A 63 -16.48 6.31 -0.23
N ARG A 64 -16.86 7.43 0.31
CA ARG A 64 -18.08 7.61 1.12
C ARG A 64 -19.15 8.43 0.42
N GLY A 65 -19.12 8.49 -0.93
CA GLY A 65 -20.05 9.32 -1.70
C GLY A 65 -19.90 10.82 -1.44
N ARG A 66 -18.73 11.25 -0.97
CA ARG A 66 -18.40 12.66 -0.69
C ARG A 66 -17.30 13.11 -1.65
N SER A 67 -17.27 14.41 -1.92
CA SER A 67 -16.13 15.04 -2.60
C SER A 67 -14.84 14.79 -1.84
N GLY A 68 -13.76 14.64 -2.58
CA GLY A 68 -12.45 14.36 -2.02
C GLY A 68 -11.35 15.11 -2.73
N VAL A 69 -10.11 14.81 -2.39
CA VAL A 69 -8.91 15.41 -2.97
C VAL A 69 -7.96 14.29 -3.38
N VAL A 70 -7.42 14.39 -4.57
CA VAL A 70 -6.27 13.57 -4.98
C VAL A 70 -5.02 14.42 -4.82
N ASN A 71 -4.09 13.91 -4.02
CA ASN A 71 -2.76 14.48 -3.80
C ASN A 71 -1.76 13.75 -4.69
N VAL A 72 -0.91 14.48 -5.38
CA VAL A 72 0.08 13.97 -6.34
C VAL A 72 1.47 14.23 -5.81
N TYR A 73 2.29 13.19 -5.83
CA TYR A 73 3.68 13.25 -5.38
C TYR A 73 4.61 12.71 -6.46
N SER A 74 5.83 13.20 -6.48
CA SER A 74 6.96 12.53 -7.10
C SER A 74 7.74 11.75 -6.04
N PHE A 75 8.19 10.55 -6.40
CA PHE A 75 8.99 9.68 -5.56
C PHE A 75 10.21 9.18 -6.32
N GLU A 76 11.37 9.37 -5.75
CA GLU A 76 12.61 8.82 -6.26
C GLU A 76 13.04 7.63 -5.38
N ARG A 77 13.19 6.46 -6.01
CA ARG A 77 13.76 5.30 -5.31
C ARG A 77 15.24 5.53 -5.11
N ASP A 78 15.67 5.60 -3.86
CA ASP A 78 17.06 5.77 -3.48
C ASP A 78 17.66 4.47 -2.92
N ALA A 79 18.91 4.20 -3.24
CA ALA A 79 19.62 3.00 -2.80
C ALA A 79 19.79 2.91 -1.27
N SER A 80 19.66 4.02 -0.56
CA SER A 80 19.70 4.05 0.90
C SER A 80 18.41 3.53 1.55
N LEU A 81 17.30 3.43 0.80
CA LEU A 81 16.03 2.92 1.29
C LEU A 81 15.98 1.39 1.24
N ARG A 82 15.47 0.79 2.30
CA ARG A 82 15.12 -0.64 2.32
C ARG A 82 13.75 -0.81 1.72
N ILE A 83 13.69 -1.22 0.45
CA ILE A 83 12.44 -1.39 -0.31
C ILE A 83 12.14 -2.88 -0.48
N LEU A 84 10.95 -3.30 -0.04
CA LEU A 84 10.37 -4.61 -0.33
C LEU A 84 9.34 -4.45 -1.43
N ARG A 85 9.41 -5.31 -2.46
CA ARG A 85 8.47 -5.28 -3.58
C ARG A 85 7.89 -6.66 -3.85
N PHE A 86 6.58 -6.72 -3.96
CA PHE A 86 5.84 -7.88 -4.43
C PHE A 86 5.32 -7.58 -5.84
N GLU A 87 5.71 -8.41 -6.80
CA GLU A 87 5.28 -8.26 -8.20
C GLU A 87 3.83 -8.74 -8.40
N GLU A 88 3.41 -9.71 -7.58
CA GLU A 88 2.09 -10.33 -7.66
C GLU A 88 1.59 -10.75 -6.27
N MET A 89 0.32 -11.16 -6.20
CA MET A 89 -0.23 -11.84 -5.03
C MET A 89 0.25 -13.29 -5.03
N ASP A 90 1.28 -13.55 -4.25
CA ASP A 90 1.87 -14.89 -4.05
C ASP A 90 1.87 -15.29 -2.57
N GLU A 91 2.44 -16.44 -2.25
CA GLU A 91 2.53 -16.94 -0.88
C GLU A 91 3.29 -15.99 0.04
N ALA A 92 4.36 -15.37 -0.46
CA ALA A 92 5.17 -14.43 0.32
C ALA A 92 4.40 -13.13 0.60
N TRP A 93 3.63 -12.63 -0.38
CA TRP A 93 2.74 -11.49 -0.20
C TRP A 93 1.64 -11.78 0.83
N LEU A 94 0.99 -12.96 0.77
CA LEU A 94 -0.06 -13.33 1.72
C LEU A 94 0.50 -13.46 3.14
N ASP A 95 1.63 -14.12 3.32
CA ASP A 95 2.28 -14.27 4.62
C ASP A 95 2.70 -12.91 5.20
N PHE A 96 3.20 -12.00 4.37
CA PHE A 96 3.57 -10.66 4.80
C PHE A 96 2.36 -9.83 5.26
N ILE A 97 1.27 -9.84 4.46
CA ILE A 97 0.03 -9.13 4.85
C ILE A 97 -0.56 -9.72 6.12
N ALA A 98 -0.62 -11.06 6.22
CA ALA A 98 -1.12 -11.75 7.41
C ALA A 98 -0.35 -11.34 8.67
N ALA A 99 0.97 -11.30 8.59
CA ALA A 99 1.80 -10.86 9.70
C ALA A 99 1.59 -9.37 10.03
N CYS A 100 1.56 -8.49 9.03
CA CYS A 100 1.30 -7.06 9.26
C CYS A 100 -0.05 -6.81 9.91
N ARG A 101 -1.13 -7.44 9.44
CA ARG A 101 -2.49 -7.28 9.99
C ARG A 101 -2.62 -7.82 11.42
N THR A 102 -1.86 -8.84 11.76
CA THR A 102 -1.80 -9.38 13.14
C THR A 102 -0.85 -8.62 14.07
N GLY A 103 -0.29 -7.50 13.59
CA GLY A 103 0.48 -6.57 14.42
C GLY A 103 1.98 -6.83 14.47
N HIS A 104 2.52 -7.64 13.57
CA HIS A 104 3.96 -7.85 13.47
C HIS A 104 4.61 -6.73 12.64
N PRO A 105 5.45 -5.88 13.25
CA PRO A 105 6.13 -4.82 12.52
C PRO A 105 7.24 -5.40 11.63
N HIS A 106 7.59 -4.63 10.62
CA HIS A 106 8.76 -4.85 9.79
C HIS A 106 9.67 -3.62 9.80
N ASP A 107 10.87 -3.72 9.26
CA ASP A 107 11.85 -2.65 9.25
C ASP A 107 12.19 -2.14 7.83
N TYR A 108 11.30 -2.37 6.85
CA TYR A 108 11.38 -1.77 5.52
C TYR A 108 10.98 -0.29 5.57
N ASP A 109 11.70 0.54 4.81
CA ASP A 109 11.39 1.96 4.63
C ASP A 109 10.17 2.14 3.72
N VAL A 110 10.10 1.30 2.66
CA VAL A 110 9.01 1.30 1.67
C VAL A 110 8.60 -0.14 1.38
N VAL A 111 7.28 -0.37 1.27
CA VAL A 111 6.72 -1.63 0.77
C VAL A 111 5.81 -1.34 -0.41
N GLU A 112 6.00 -2.06 -1.52
CA GLU A 112 5.24 -1.91 -2.77
C GLU A 112 4.67 -3.25 -3.21
N GLY A 113 3.45 -3.26 -3.73
CA GLY A 113 2.85 -4.48 -4.26
C GLY A 113 1.35 -4.39 -4.49
N PRO A 114 0.71 -5.51 -4.79
CA PRO A 114 -0.74 -5.58 -4.91
C PRO A 114 -1.43 -5.18 -3.61
N MET A 115 -2.57 -4.51 -3.73
CA MET A 115 -3.43 -4.17 -2.60
C MET A 115 -4.48 -5.26 -2.41
N ALA A 116 -4.76 -5.63 -1.18
CA ALA A 116 -5.96 -6.36 -0.86
C ALA A 116 -7.16 -5.39 -0.94
N ASP A 117 -7.84 -5.36 -2.09
CA ASP A 117 -9.07 -4.58 -2.26
C ASP A 117 -10.21 -5.08 -1.37
N ASP A 118 -11.38 -4.43 -1.41
CA ASP A 118 -12.48 -4.74 -0.48
C ASP A 118 -12.86 -6.23 -0.42
N ALA A 119 -12.81 -6.96 -1.54
CA ALA A 119 -13.10 -8.39 -1.57
C ALA A 119 -11.92 -9.22 -1.06
N VAL A 120 -10.71 -8.94 -1.54
CA VAL A 120 -9.48 -9.62 -1.11
C VAL A 120 -9.22 -9.33 0.37
N PHE A 121 -9.56 -8.12 0.84
CA PHE A 121 -9.48 -7.77 2.26
C PHE A 121 -10.28 -8.75 3.13
N ASN A 122 -11.52 -9.04 2.76
CA ASN A 122 -12.37 -9.97 3.49
C ASN A 122 -11.83 -11.41 3.42
N TYR A 123 -11.30 -11.84 2.28
CA TYR A 123 -10.71 -13.18 2.16
C TYR A 123 -9.42 -13.33 3.00
N VAL A 124 -8.58 -12.30 3.07
CA VAL A 124 -7.43 -12.30 3.99
C VAL A 124 -7.91 -12.39 5.44
N GLN A 125 -8.99 -11.66 5.79
CA GLN A 125 -9.53 -11.73 7.15
C GLN A 125 -10.08 -13.12 7.46
N SER A 126 -10.90 -13.70 6.58
CA SER A 126 -11.41 -15.08 6.75
C SER A 126 -10.28 -16.13 6.83
N PHE A 127 -9.19 -15.91 6.12
CA PHE A 127 -8.00 -16.76 6.25
C PHE A 127 -7.34 -16.61 7.63
N LEU A 128 -7.18 -15.38 8.12
CA LEU A 128 -6.61 -15.12 9.46
C LEU A 128 -7.48 -15.68 10.58
N ASP A 129 -8.79 -15.62 10.42
CA ASP A 129 -9.76 -16.14 11.38
C ASP A 129 -9.90 -17.68 11.30
N GLY A 130 -9.22 -18.32 10.35
CA GLY A 130 -9.26 -19.77 10.15
C GLY A 130 -10.56 -20.29 9.51
N GLU A 131 -11.39 -19.40 8.95
CA GLU A 131 -12.66 -19.74 8.31
C GLU A 131 -12.46 -20.39 6.93
N ILE A 132 -11.37 -20.01 6.24
CA ILE A 132 -11.00 -20.60 4.96
C ILE A 132 -9.55 -21.09 4.99
N SER A 133 -9.28 -22.15 4.23
CA SER A 133 -7.92 -22.65 4.04
C SER A 133 -7.13 -21.74 3.08
N ARG A 134 -5.79 -21.84 3.12
CA ARG A 134 -4.91 -21.18 2.16
C ARG A 134 -5.25 -21.53 0.70
N ALA A 135 -5.53 -22.80 0.42
CA ALA A 135 -5.95 -23.25 -0.91
C ALA A 135 -7.27 -22.60 -1.35
N ALA A 136 -8.26 -22.50 -0.45
CA ALA A 136 -9.51 -21.80 -0.74
C ALA A 136 -9.31 -20.31 -0.99
N PHE A 137 -8.40 -19.65 -0.24
CA PHE A 137 -8.04 -18.25 -0.47
C PHE A 137 -7.55 -18.04 -1.91
N TRP A 138 -6.60 -18.88 -2.39
CA TRP A 138 -6.06 -18.74 -3.75
C TRP A 138 -7.10 -18.95 -4.84
N GLU A 139 -8.05 -19.85 -4.66
CA GLU A 139 -9.16 -20.02 -5.61
C GLU A 139 -10.08 -18.78 -5.65
N LEU A 140 -10.33 -18.13 -4.50
CA LEU A 140 -11.18 -16.93 -4.41
C LEU A 140 -10.56 -15.70 -5.05
N VAL A 141 -9.22 -15.56 -5.04
CA VAL A 141 -8.53 -14.38 -5.59
C VAL A 141 -8.07 -14.56 -7.05
N LYS A 142 -8.20 -15.74 -7.63
CA LYS A 142 -7.69 -16.13 -8.94
C LYS A 142 -8.03 -15.18 -10.10
N PHE A 143 -9.18 -14.53 -10.06
CA PHE A 143 -9.67 -13.65 -11.12
C PHE A 143 -9.75 -12.17 -10.69
N LYS A 144 -9.00 -11.77 -9.68
CA LYS A 144 -9.01 -10.38 -9.23
C LYS A 144 -8.17 -9.50 -10.14
N HIS A 145 -8.66 -8.29 -10.34
CA HIS A 145 -7.95 -7.29 -11.14
C HIS A 145 -6.68 -6.83 -10.42
N PRO A 146 -5.62 -6.52 -11.17
CA PRO A 146 -4.41 -5.99 -10.58
C PRO A 146 -4.70 -4.65 -9.90
N THR A 147 -4.24 -4.53 -8.68
CA THR A 147 -4.27 -3.34 -7.84
C THR A 147 -2.84 -2.95 -7.51
N HIS A 148 -2.63 -1.76 -7.01
CA HIS A 148 -1.29 -1.31 -6.63
C HIS A 148 -1.34 -0.47 -5.36
N GLN A 149 -0.40 -0.70 -4.47
CA GLN A 149 -0.12 0.20 -3.36
C GLN A 149 1.38 0.31 -3.13
N ILE A 150 1.80 1.46 -2.67
CA ILE A 150 3.14 1.72 -2.16
C ILE A 150 2.99 2.44 -0.82
N SER A 151 3.69 1.99 0.18
CA SER A 151 3.58 2.51 1.54
C SER A 151 4.93 2.89 2.10
N PHE A 152 4.95 4.01 2.81
CA PHE A 152 6.13 4.63 3.40
C PHE A 152 6.04 4.47 4.91
N HIS A 153 7.07 3.89 5.53
CA HIS A 153 7.05 3.44 6.92
C HIS A 153 8.05 4.17 7.83
N THR A 154 8.92 5.01 7.25
CA THR A 154 9.92 5.79 8.00
C THR A 154 9.93 7.25 7.55
N GLU A 155 10.30 8.15 8.46
CA GLU A 155 10.51 9.57 8.13
C GLU A 155 11.56 9.73 7.02
N LYS A 156 12.57 8.86 7.00
CA LYS A 156 13.56 8.82 5.93
C LYS A 156 12.90 8.58 4.57
N ALA A 157 11.97 7.61 4.48
CA ALA A 157 11.27 7.33 3.22
C ALA A 157 10.37 8.51 2.79
N LEU A 158 9.71 9.18 3.74
CA LEU A 158 8.88 10.36 3.45
C LEU A 158 9.69 11.54 2.89
N GLN A 159 10.96 11.68 3.22
CA GLN A 159 11.84 12.73 2.66
C GLN A 159 12.09 12.57 1.15
N HIS A 160 11.93 11.35 0.62
CA HIS A 160 12.02 11.06 -0.83
C HIS A 160 10.68 11.23 -1.57
N LEU A 161 9.60 11.56 -0.83
CA LEU A 161 8.26 11.77 -1.37
C LEU A 161 7.97 13.28 -1.41
N LYS A 162 7.98 13.86 -2.61
CA LYS A 162 7.80 15.29 -2.79
C LYS A 162 6.37 15.59 -3.26
N PHE A 163 5.67 16.45 -2.52
CA PHE A 163 4.36 16.96 -2.93
C PHE A 163 4.50 17.85 -4.18
N GLU A 164 3.70 17.56 -5.21
CA GLU A 164 3.70 18.30 -6.46
C GLU A 164 2.46 19.17 -6.61
N ARG A 165 1.29 18.60 -6.39
CA ARG A 165 -0.01 19.28 -6.52
C ARG A 165 -1.13 18.47 -5.90
N SER A 166 -2.30 19.10 -5.82
CA SER A 166 -3.55 18.42 -5.49
C SER A 166 -4.68 18.94 -6.35
N TYR A 167 -5.75 18.16 -6.48
CA TYR A 167 -6.97 18.60 -7.15
C TYR A 167 -8.21 17.96 -6.51
N PRO A 168 -9.32 18.72 -6.46
CA PRO A 168 -10.57 18.20 -5.91
C PRO A 168 -11.22 17.21 -6.88
N ILE A 169 -11.96 16.28 -6.30
CA ILE A 169 -12.86 15.38 -7.02
C ILE A 169 -14.26 15.58 -6.49
N ASP A 170 -15.14 16.03 -7.36
CA ASP A 170 -16.56 16.18 -7.05
C ASP A 170 -17.31 14.91 -7.45
N VAL A 171 -18.04 14.34 -6.51
CA VAL A 171 -19.04 13.31 -6.80
C VAL A 171 -20.25 14.01 -7.38
N GLN A 172 -20.46 13.90 -8.69
CA GLN A 172 -21.72 14.33 -9.30
C GLN A 172 -22.85 13.51 -8.66
N THR A 173 -23.64 14.18 -7.84
CA THR A 173 -24.89 13.61 -7.33
C THR A 173 -25.80 13.36 -8.54
N LYS A 174 -26.04 12.10 -8.88
CA LYS A 174 -27.08 11.71 -9.84
C LYS A 174 -28.43 11.80 -9.20
#